data_148d03a1fbc801752bacfc94473914bf
#
_entry.id   148d03a1fbc801752bacfc94473914bf
#
_cell.length_a   1.000
_cell.length_b   1.000
_cell.length_c   1.000
_cell.angle_alpha   90.00
_cell.angle_beta   90.00
_cell.angle_gamma   90.00
#
_symmetry.space_group_name_H-M   'P 1'
#
loop_
_entity.id
_entity.type
_entity.pdbx_description
1 polymer ?
#
loop_
_entity_poly.entity_id
_entity_poly.type
_entity_poly.pdbx_seq_one_letter_code
_entity_poly.pdbx_strand_id
1 'polypeptide(L)'
;MKKDVALVLSSGGPRGIAYIGAIEELLSRGYNIRSVAGTSMGSLVGGVFAAGKLAEFKEWITSLNGWSVFSLMDLSLSKNHFVKGDKIIEAIKSVVPDVDIENLEIPYRAVATDLCTGEEVVFRSGKLFDAVRASISIPTLFRPVQYGMSMLIAGCMVNCLPSNRVERSEDDILVAFDTNYMEPAALRATLLREAVEQSAERAFYQQTREQAADIIADFKSQKDVGMLDRLQTAGSRALELVGRVREFRKVADNRSDVDFGDTYMSIIDRSFSIMNHHQTEMMLSNYPPDVLVRMPFDAYGDIADYAKAAEIAELGRALMAEALDRYEQKTL
;
A
#
# COMPACT_ATOMS: atom_id res chain seq x y z
N MET A 1 -32.44 -2.77 -12.23
CA MET A 1 -31.31 -2.74 -11.30
C MET A 1 -30.85 -1.30 -11.16
N LYS A 2 -30.63 -0.80 -9.92
CA LYS A 2 -30.06 0.53 -9.67
C LYS A 2 -28.64 0.57 -10.20
N LYS A 3 -28.25 1.62 -10.92
CA LYS A 3 -26.90 1.77 -11.52
C LYS A 3 -26.20 3.05 -11.11
N ASP A 4 -26.86 3.94 -10.38
CA ASP A 4 -26.21 5.09 -9.75
C ASP A 4 -25.44 4.65 -8.51
N VAL A 5 -24.20 5.10 -8.38
CA VAL A 5 -23.22 4.65 -7.38
C VAL A 5 -22.73 5.83 -6.55
N ALA A 6 -22.80 5.70 -5.23
CA ALA A 6 -21.98 6.45 -4.29
C ALA A 6 -20.71 5.62 -3.99
N LEU A 7 -19.55 6.09 -4.42
CA LEU A 7 -18.28 5.35 -4.34
C LEU A 7 -17.45 5.79 -3.15
N VAL A 8 -16.99 4.82 -2.35
CA VAL A 8 -16.12 5.07 -1.20
C VAL A 8 -14.81 4.30 -1.35
N LEU A 9 -13.70 5.03 -1.24
CA LEU A 9 -12.36 4.53 -1.43
C LEU A 9 -11.53 4.72 -0.15
N SER A 10 -11.04 3.63 0.43
CA SER A 10 -10.27 3.68 1.67
C SER A 10 -8.86 4.26 1.47
N SER A 11 -8.15 4.47 2.58
CA SER A 11 -6.69 4.64 2.54
C SER A 11 -6.02 3.31 2.15
N GLY A 12 -4.79 3.33 1.61
CA GLY A 12 -4.16 2.06 1.26
C GLY A 12 -2.75 2.15 0.64
N GLY A 13 -2.15 3.33 0.56
CA GLY A 13 -0.84 3.48 -0.09
C GLY A 13 -0.85 2.91 -1.53
N PRO A 14 0.15 2.10 -1.94
CA PRO A 14 0.20 1.53 -3.28
C PRO A 14 -1.03 0.70 -3.67
N ARG A 15 -1.65 0.02 -2.70
CA ARG A 15 -2.89 -0.76 -2.92
C ARG A 15 -4.03 0.07 -3.50
N GLY A 16 -4.07 1.36 -3.19
CA GLY A 16 -5.09 2.27 -3.73
C GLY A 16 -5.03 2.49 -5.25
N ILE A 17 -3.97 2.05 -5.93
CA ILE A 17 -3.92 2.02 -7.40
C ILE A 17 -4.99 1.05 -7.95
N ALA A 18 -5.40 0.05 -7.18
CA ALA A 18 -6.48 -0.87 -7.52
C ALA A 18 -7.82 -0.15 -7.79
N TYR A 19 -8.03 1.02 -7.20
CA TYR A 19 -9.24 1.83 -7.42
C TYR A 19 -9.39 2.25 -8.88
N ILE A 20 -8.30 2.42 -9.63
CA ILE A 20 -8.34 2.75 -11.05
C ILE A 20 -9.08 1.65 -11.83
N GLY A 21 -8.63 0.39 -11.69
CA GLY A 21 -9.27 -0.73 -12.36
C GLY A 21 -10.70 -0.98 -11.88
N ALA A 22 -10.96 -0.77 -10.58
CA ALA A 22 -12.29 -0.90 -10.00
C ALA A 22 -13.29 0.13 -10.58
N ILE A 23 -12.88 1.39 -10.73
CA ILE A 23 -13.69 2.44 -11.36
C ILE A 23 -13.95 2.09 -12.83
N GLU A 24 -12.91 1.67 -13.56
CA GLU A 24 -13.06 1.25 -14.96
C GLU A 24 -14.04 0.07 -15.11
N GLU A 25 -14.04 -0.89 -14.19
CA GLU A 25 -14.96 -2.02 -14.20
C GLU A 25 -16.41 -1.57 -13.96
N LEU A 26 -16.65 -0.70 -12.96
CA LEU A 26 -17.96 -0.10 -12.71
C LEU A 26 -18.50 0.58 -13.97
N LEU A 27 -17.70 1.42 -14.59
CA LEU A 27 -18.09 2.16 -15.81
C LEU A 27 -18.34 1.22 -16.99
N SER A 28 -17.52 0.18 -17.16
CA SER A 28 -17.67 -0.80 -18.26
C SER A 28 -18.97 -1.58 -18.19
N ARG A 29 -19.47 -1.85 -16.97
CA ARG A 29 -20.78 -2.48 -16.74
C ARG A 29 -21.95 -1.50 -16.78
N GLY A 30 -21.68 -0.23 -17.08
CA GLY A 30 -22.69 0.82 -17.21
C GLY A 30 -23.24 1.32 -15.87
N TYR A 31 -22.47 1.18 -14.80
CA TYR A 31 -22.73 1.89 -13.54
C TYR A 31 -22.33 3.35 -13.67
N ASN A 32 -23.09 4.23 -13.04
CA ASN A 32 -22.91 5.67 -13.09
C ASN A 32 -22.48 6.17 -11.72
N ILE A 33 -21.21 6.55 -11.56
CA ILE A 33 -20.67 7.06 -10.31
C ILE A 33 -21.11 8.50 -10.12
N ARG A 34 -22.02 8.71 -9.14
CA ARG A 34 -22.66 10.02 -8.88
C ARG A 34 -21.92 10.83 -7.83
N SER A 35 -21.17 10.20 -6.96
CA SER A 35 -20.41 10.86 -5.90
C SER A 35 -19.23 9.99 -5.47
N VAL A 36 -18.18 10.62 -4.93
CA VAL A 36 -16.99 9.93 -4.44
C VAL A 36 -16.56 10.51 -3.10
N ALA A 37 -16.26 9.63 -2.14
CA ALA A 37 -15.51 10.00 -0.94
C ALA A 37 -14.27 9.12 -0.80
N GLY A 38 -13.16 9.71 -0.41
CA GLY A 38 -11.90 8.97 -0.29
C GLY A 38 -10.98 9.48 0.81
N THR A 39 -10.13 8.58 1.28
CA THR A 39 -9.08 8.88 2.25
C THR A 39 -7.72 8.49 1.67
N SER A 40 -6.71 9.36 1.79
CA SER A 40 -5.35 9.11 1.30
C SER A 40 -5.34 8.74 -0.19
N MET A 41 -4.83 7.58 -0.60
CA MET A 41 -4.89 7.14 -2.00
C MET A 41 -6.31 7.10 -2.55
N GLY A 42 -7.30 6.78 -1.72
CA GLY A 42 -8.71 6.88 -2.10
C GLY A 42 -9.13 8.32 -2.43
N SER A 43 -8.62 9.30 -1.70
CA SER A 43 -8.84 10.72 -2.04
C SER A 43 -8.15 11.11 -3.35
N LEU A 44 -6.93 10.65 -3.59
CA LEU A 44 -6.20 10.94 -4.81
C LEU A 44 -6.91 10.35 -6.05
N VAL A 45 -7.13 9.03 -6.07
CA VAL A 45 -7.73 8.38 -7.23
C VAL A 45 -9.18 8.82 -7.44
N GLY A 46 -9.95 8.97 -6.34
CA GLY A 46 -11.31 9.48 -6.39
C GLY A 46 -11.40 10.92 -6.91
N GLY A 47 -10.49 11.78 -6.46
CA GLY A 47 -10.43 13.18 -6.91
C GLY A 47 -10.00 13.30 -8.38
N VAL A 48 -9.01 12.52 -8.80
CA VAL A 48 -8.58 12.45 -10.22
C VAL A 48 -9.72 11.95 -11.10
N PHE A 49 -10.47 10.94 -10.65
CA PHE A 49 -11.66 10.47 -11.36
C PHE A 49 -12.74 11.56 -11.45
N ALA A 50 -13.07 12.23 -10.35
CA ALA A 50 -14.05 13.31 -10.33
C ALA A 50 -13.64 14.50 -11.21
N ALA A 51 -12.34 14.74 -11.38
CA ALA A 51 -11.78 15.72 -12.30
C ALA A 51 -11.78 15.26 -13.78
N GLY A 52 -12.28 14.04 -14.08
CA GLY A 52 -12.33 13.50 -15.44
C GLY A 52 -10.94 13.15 -16.02
N LYS A 53 -9.95 12.85 -15.16
CA LYS A 53 -8.54 12.66 -15.54
C LYS A 53 -7.98 11.29 -15.16
N LEU A 54 -8.86 10.30 -14.98
CA LEU A 54 -8.44 8.95 -14.57
C LEU A 54 -7.53 8.27 -15.60
N ALA A 55 -7.81 8.45 -16.89
CA ALA A 55 -7.05 7.81 -17.97
C ALA A 55 -5.62 8.37 -18.04
N GLU A 56 -5.47 9.70 -18.02
CA GLU A 56 -4.15 10.36 -18.05
C GLU A 56 -3.34 10.04 -16.80
N PHE A 57 -3.99 9.97 -15.63
CA PHE A 57 -3.34 9.57 -14.40
C PHE A 57 -2.91 8.10 -14.43
N LYS A 58 -3.74 7.20 -14.97
CA LYS A 58 -3.40 5.78 -15.16
C LYS A 58 -2.17 5.64 -16.04
N GLU A 59 -2.15 6.30 -17.19
CA GLU A 59 -1.00 6.27 -18.11
C GLU A 59 0.28 6.73 -17.40
N TRP A 60 0.19 7.85 -16.68
CA TRP A 60 1.33 8.38 -15.93
C TRP A 60 1.82 7.41 -14.84
N ILE A 61 0.92 6.92 -13.95
CA ILE A 61 1.34 6.10 -12.80
C ILE A 61 1.86 4.72 -13.24
N THR A 62 1.32 4.16 -14.33
CA THR A 62 1.79 2.88 -14.89
C THR A 62 3.11 3.02 -15.66
N SER A 63 3.50 4.22 -16.04
CA SER A 63 4.81 4.50 -16.66
C SER A 63 5.94 4.57 -15.63
N LEU A 64 5.64 4.68 -14.34
CA LEU A 64 6.65 4.79 -13.28
C LEU A 64 7.38 3.46 -13.08
N ASN A 65 8.70 3.53 -13.05
CA ASN A 65 9.56 2.44 -12.61
C ASN A 65 10.14 2.73 -11.22
N GLY A 66 10.84 1.76 -10.63
CA GLY A 66 11.38 1.90 -9.27
C GLY A 66 12.30 3.14 -9.10
N TRP A 67 13.08 3.51 -10.14
CA TRP A 67 13.91 4.71 -10.10
C TRP A 67 13.06 5.99 -10.13
N SER A 68 12.01 6.02 -10.96
CA SER A 68 11.07 7.15 -11.02
C SER A 68 10.36 7.35 -9.69
N VAL A 69 9.85 6.26 -9.09
CA VAL A 69 9.23 6.29 -7.75
C VAL A 69 10.18 6.88 -6.73
N PHE A 70 11.42 6.37 -6.67
CA PHE A 70 12.45 6.87 -5.74
C PHE A 70 12.76 8.36 -5.97
N SER A 71 12.84 8.81 -7.23
CA SER A 71 13.13 10.22 -7.57
C SER A 71 12.03 11.20 -7.17
N LEU A 72 10.78 10.72 -7.12
CA LEU A 72 9.62 11.50 -6.65
C LEU A 72 9.59 11.63 -5.13
N MET A 73 10.31 10.75 -4.39
CA MET A 73 10.47 10.88 -2.95
C MET A 73 11.40 12.05 -2.66
N ASP A 74 10.81 13.19 -2.29
CA ASP A 74 11.55 14.38 -1.86
C ASP A 74 12.09 14.17 -0.44
N LEU A 75 13.19 13.38 -0.34
CA LEU A 75 13.78 12.98 0.92
C LEU A 75 14.22 14.21 1.72
N SER A 76 13.87 14.23 2.99
CA SER A 76 14.15 15.31 3.92
C SER A 76 15.17 14.86 4.96
N LEU A 77 16.12 15.74 5.28
CA LEU A 77 17.03 15.58 6.43
C LEU A 77 16.39 16.00 7.74
N SER A 78 15.08 16.25 7.75
CA SER A 78 14.34 16.62 8.97
C SER A 78 14.21 15.43 9.91
N LYS A 79 14.20 15.71 11.22
CA LYS A 79 13.92 14.69 12.24
C LYS A 79 12.43 14.29 12.31
N ASN A 80 11.55 15.06 11.67
CA ASN A 80 10.10 14.94 11.85
C ASN A 80 9.37 14.30 10.65
N HIS A 81 10.02 14.13 9.50
CA HIS A 81 9.44 13.51 8.30
C HIS A 81 10.55 13.08 7.34
N PHE A 82 10.29 11.98 6.60
CA PHE A 82 11.23 11.46 5.60
C PHE A 82 11.01 12.10 4.22
N VAL A 83 9.75 12.43 3.87
CA VAL A 83 9.37 12.96 2.56
C VAL A 83 8.59 14.26 2.74
N LYS A 84 8.92 15.29 1.97
CA LYS A 84 8.13 16.54 1.99
C LYS A 84 6.77 16.36 1.31
N GLY A 85 6.70 15.56 0.25
CA GLY A 85 5.49 15.24 -0.50
C GLY A 85 5.10 16.25 -1.59
N ASP A 86 5.82 17.35 -1.68
CA ASP A 86 5.47 18.44 -2.63
C ASP A 86 5.80 18.03 -4.07
N LYS A 87 6.91 17.31 -4.31
CA LYS A 87 7.29 16.81 -5.65
C LYS A 87 6.29 15.84 -6.25
N ILE A 88 5.72 14.95 -5.41
CA ILE A 88 4.71 14.00 -5.87
C ILE A 88 3.47 14.74 -6.35
N ILE A 89 3.01 15.72 -5.58
CA ILE A 89 1.86 16.55 -5.96
C ILE A 89 2.14 17.32 -7.24
N GLU A 90 3.30 17.97 -7.38
CA GLU A 90 3.65 18.69 -8.60
C GLU A 90 3.77 17.78 -9.84
N ALA A 91 4.30 16.56 -9.66
CA ALA A 91 4.34 15.58 -10.74
C ALA A 91 2.92 15.15 -11.17
N ILE A 92 1.98 14.97 -10.24
CA ILE A 92 0.59 14.66 -10.56
C ILE A 92 -0.09 15.86 -11.24
N LYS A 93 0.15 17.08 -10.77
CA LYS A 93 -0.38 18.31 -11.38
C LYS A 93 0.09 18.50 -12.82
N SER A 94 1.19 17.90 -13.24
CA SER A 94 1.64 17.96 -14.64
C SER A 94 0.73 17.18 -15.60
N VAL A 95 -0.07 16.24 -15.09
CA VAL A 95 -0.99 15.39 -15.89
C VAL A 95 -2.46 15.59 -15.52
N VAL A 96 -2.74 16.11 -14.32
CA VAL A 96 -4.09 16.35 -13.80
C VAL A 96 -4.19 17.81 -13.34
N PRO A 97 -5.08 18.65 -13.92
CA PRO A 97 -5.22 20.04 -13.52
C PRO A 97 -5.70 20.18 -12.07
N ASP A 98 -5.17 21.18 -11.35
CA ASP A 98 -5.59 21.51 -10.00
C ASP A 98 -6.88 22.36 -10.03
N VAL A 99 -8.00 21.67 -9.98
CA VAL A 99 -9.34 22.28 -10.07
C VAL A 99 -9.90 22.60 -8.67
N ASP A 100 -10.92 23.44 -8.61
CA ASP A 100 -11.67 23.68 -7.38
C ASP A 100 -12.71 22.57 -7.20
N ILE A 101 -12.75 21.97 -6.01
CA ILE A 101 -13.59 20.81 -5.69
C ILE A 101 -15.07 21.09 -5.91
N GLU A 102 -15.53 22.30 -5.56
CA GLU A 102 -16.91 22.73 -5.70
C GLU A 102 -17.36 22.90 -7.18
N ASN A 103 -16.42 22.91 -8.12
CA ASN A 103 -16.69 23.01 -9.56
C ASN A 103 -16.69 21.64 -10.26
N LEU A 104 -16.44 20.55 -9.53
CA LEU A 104 -16.48 19.21 -10.09
C LEU A 104 -17.92 18.79 -10.41
N GLU A 105 -18.13 18.14 -11.55
CA GLU A 105 -19.44 17.60 -11.93
C GLU A 105 -19.88 16.45 -11.01
N ILE A 106 -18.90 15.69 -10.49
CA ILE A 106 -19.11 14.60 -9.54
C ILE A 106 -18.78 15.13 -8.14
N PRO A 107 -19.74 15.21 -7.20
CA PRO A 107 -19.51 15.57 -5.82
C PRO A 107 -18.39 14.74 -5.22
N TYR A 108 -17.37 15.40 -4.70
CA TYR A 108 -16.17 14.77 -4.15
C TYR A 108 -15.92 15.21 -2.71
N ARG A 109 -15.42 14.26 -1.89
CA ARG A 109 -15.01 14.49 -0.50
C ARG A 109 -13.65 13.84 -0.25
N ALA A 110 -12.72 14.61 0.31
CA ALA A 110 -11.47 14.10 0.84
C ALA A 110 -11.43 14.27 2.36
N VAL A 111 -10.87 13.28 3.05
CA VAL A 111 -10.76 13.30 4.51
C VAL A 111 -9.32 13.50 4.94
N ALA A 112 -9.12 14.42 5.89
CA ALA A 112 -7.88 14.62 6.63
C ALA A 112 -8.18 14.64 8.14
N THR A 113 -7.14 14.72 8.96
CA THR A 113 -7.24 14.81 10.43
C THR A 113 -6.53 16.06 10.91
N ASP A 114 -7.19 16.84 11.75
CA ASP A 114 -6.55 17.94 12.46
C ASP A 114 -5.71 17.39 13.63
N LEU A 115 -4.39 17.53 13.53
CA LEU A 115 -3.47 17.06 14.56
C LEU A 115 -3.62 17.79 15.89
N CYS A 116 -4.14 19.04 15.87
CA CYS A 116 -4.27 19.86 17.07
C CYS A 116 -5.50 19.46 17.89
N THR A 117 -6.60 19.10 17.22
CA THR A 117 -7.89 18.80 17.88
C THR A 117 -8.25 17.32 17.88
N GLY A 118 -7.65 16.54 16.97
CA GLY A 118 -8.01 15.15 16.72
C GLY A 118 -9.29 15.00 15.89
N GLU A 119 -9.85 16.09 15.39
CA GLU A 119 -11.10 16.08 14.63
C GLU A 119 -10.89 15.72 13.16
N GLU A 120 -11.94 15.17 12.56
CA GLU A 120 -11.99 14.92 11.13
C GLU A 120 -12.22 16.22 10.36
N VAL A 121 -11.41 16.43 9.33
CA VAL A 121 -11.56 17.52 8.36
C VAL A 121 -12.01 16.95 7.03
N VAL A 122 -13.20 17.37 6.57
CA VAL A 122 -13.78 16.92 5.30
C VAL A 122 -13.73 18.07 4.28
N PHE A 123 -12.88 17.92 3.28
CA PHE A 123 -12.80 18.87 2.18
C PHE A 123 -13.97 18.69 1.22
N ARG A 124 -14.69 19.78 0.96
CA ARG A 124 -15.84 19.87 0.04
C ARG A 124 -15.68 21.02 -0.96
N SER A 125 -14.68 21.84 -0.77
CA SER A 125 -14.35 23.01 -1.56
C SER A 125 -12.86 23.33 -1.46
N GLY A 126 -12.38 24.24 -2.28
CA GLY A 126 -10.98 24.62 -2.40
C GLY A 126 -10.22 23.76 -3.40
N LYS A 127 -8.90 23.90 -3.45
CA LYS A 127 -8.07 23.18 -4.42
C LYS A 127 -8.04 21.68 -4.16
N LEU A 128 -8.24 20.91 -5.23
CA LEU A 128 -8.23 19.45 -5.19
C LEU A 128 -6.95 18.90 -4.58
N PHE A 129 -5.80 19.40 -5.02
CA PHE A 129 -4.52 18.88 -4.56
C PHE A 129 -4.11 19.40 -3.18
N ASP A 130 -4.69 20.47 -2.66
CA ASP A 130 -4.53 20.83 -1.25
C ASP A 130 -5.24 19.81 -0.35
N ALA A 131 -6.45 19.42 -0.73
CA ALA A 131 -7.22 18.38 -0.01
C ALA A 131 -6.52 17.02 -0.07
N VAL A 132 -6.07 16.59 -1.26
CA VAL A 132 -5.31 15.35 -1.45
C VAL A 132 -4.02 15.38 -0.66
N ARG A 133 -3.25 16.50 -0.72
CA ARG A 133 -1.98 16.63 0.00
C ARG A 133 -2.15 16.50 1.51
N ALA A 134 -3.22 17.08 2.07
CA ALA A 134 -3.56 16.90 3.48
C ALA A 134 -3.92 15.45 3.78
N SER A 135 -4.78 14.85 2.95
CA SER A 135 -5.28 13.48 3.14
C SER A 135 -4.21 12.39 3.07
N ILE A 136 -3.12 12.59 2.29
CA ILE A 136 -2.01 11.65 2.18
C ILE A 136 -0.89 11.86 3.22
N SER A 137 -0.99 12.87 4.09
CA SER A 137 0.07 13.26 5.03
C SER A 137 0.23 12.27 6.20
N ILE A 138 0.62 11.02 5.88
CA ILE A 138 0.87 9.98 6.90
C ILE A 138 1.98 10.45 7.84
N PRO A 139 1.72 10.47 9.16
CA PRO A 139 2.74 10.81 10.15
C PRO A 139 4.00 9.96 9.99
N THR A 140 5.14 10.52 10.27
CA THR A 140 6.49 9.97 10.07
C THR A 140 6.95 9.94 8.61
N LEU A 141 6.08 9.60 7.66
CA LEU A 141 6.43 9.56 6.23
C LEU A 141 6.38 10.95 5.59
N PHE A 142 5.24 11.63 5.65
CA PHE A 142 5.05 12.93 5.02
C PHE A 142 5.01 14.07 6.03
N ARG A 143 5.47 15.24 5.59
CA ARG A 143 5.33 16.48 6.36
C ARG A 143 3.84 16.83 6.52
N PRO A 144 3.36 17.10 7.75
CA PRO A 144 2.02 17.65 7.98
C PRO A 144 1.79 18.94 7.19
N VAL A 145 0.54 19.21 6.84
CA VAL A 145 0.13 20.40 6.08
C VAL A 145 -0.38 21.47 7.03
N GLN A 146 0.19 22.68 6.95
CA GLN A 146 -0.35 23.84 7.66
C GLN A 146 -1.66 24.30 7.01
N TYR A 147 -2.73 24.40 7.78
CA TYR A 147 -4.05 24.80 7.32
C TYR A 147 -4.66 25.83 8.29
N GLY A 148 -4.51 27.10 7.98
CA GLY A 148 -4.84 28.16 8.92
C GLY A 148 -4.01 28.05 10.23
N MET A 149 -4.69 27.93 11.37
CA MET A 149 -4.05 27.70 12.66
C MET A 149 -3.87 26.19 12.99
N SER A 150 -4.44 25.32 12.20
CA SER A 150 -4.39 23.87 12.35
C SER A 150 -3.25 23.25 11.55
N MET A 151 -2.90 22.02 11.93
CA MET A 151 -1.93 21.18 11.24
C MET A 151 -2.60 19.88 10.84
N LEU A 152 -2.68 19.61 9.52
CA LEU A 152 -3.38 18.46 9.01
C LEU A 152 -2.44 17.28 8.73
N ILE A 153 -2.91 16.09 9.08
CA ILE A 153 -2.29 14.80 8.81
C ILE A 153 -3.28 13.88 8.08
N ALA A 154 -2.83 12.68 7.72
CA ALA A 154 -3.63 11.73 6.95
C ALA A 154 -4.99 11.44 7.60
N GLY A 155 -6.02 11.37 6.77
CA GLY A 155 -7.39 11.16 7.22
C GLY A 155 -7.63 9.77 7.84
N CYS A 156 -6.82 8.78 7.49
CA CYS A 156 -6.90 7.44 8.06
C CYS A 156 -6.62 7.36 9.57
N MET A 157 -6.15 8.45 10.19
CA MET A 157 -6.04 8.50 11.65
C MET A 157 -7.40 8.48 12.33
N VAL A 158 -8.46 8.99 11.69
CA VAL A 158 -9.82 9.08 12.26
C VAL A 158 -10.90 8.43 11.39
N ASN A 159 -10.71 8.39 10.06
CA ASN A 159 -11.70 7.82 9.13
C ASN A 159 -11.00 7.22 7.91
N CYS A 160 -10.72 5.94 7.99
CA CYS A 160 -9.99 5.20 6.96
C CYS A 160 -10.83 4.88 5.73
N LEU A 161 -12.14 4.60 5.91
CA LEU A 161 -13.12 4.32 4.86
C LEU A 161 -14.33 5.25 5.03
N PRO A 162 -14.38 6.41 4.36
CA PRO A 162 -15.32 7.49 4.67
C PRO A 162 -16.74 7.26 4.14
N SER A 163 -17.37 6.12 4.46
CA SER A 163 -18.73 5.76 4.03
C SER A 163 -19.79 6.71 4.56
N ASN A 164 -19.53 7.35 5.70
CA ASN A 164 -20.39 8.36 6.31
C ASN A 164 -20.22 9.76 5.69
N ARG A 165 -19.35 9.93 4.71
CA ARG A 165 -19.01 11.24 4.11
C ARG A 165 -19.36 11.34 2.63
N VAL A 166 -19.59 10.21 1.95
CA VAL A 166 -20.02 10.22 0.55
C VAL A 166 -21.44 10.81 0.46
N GLU A 167 -21.65 11.65 -0.56
CA GLU A 167 -22.97 12.18 -0.85
C GLU A 167 -23.87 11.09 -1.44
N ARG A 168 -25.08 10.92 -0.89
CA ARG A 168 -25.97 9.84 -1.28
C ARG A 168 -27.36 10.37 -1.67
N SER A 169 -27.96 9.70 -2.63
CA SER A 169 -29.39 9.79 -2.94
C SER A 169 -30.10 8.50 -2.49
N GLU A 170 -31.45 8.52 -2.44
CA GLU A 170 -32.24 7.35 -2.06
C GLU A 170 -32.11 6.19 -3.06
N ASP A 171 -31.74 6.49 -4.30
CA ASP A 171 -31.72 5.54 -5.40
C ASP A 171 -30.33 5.03 -5.76
N ASP A 172 -29.26 5.52 -5.16
CA ASP A 172 -27.92 5.01 -5.40
C ASP A 172 -27.61 3.74 -4.61
N ILE A 173 -26.61 3.00 -5.07
CA ILE A 173 -25.99 1.92 -4.31
C ILE A 173 -24.67 2.41 -3.71
N LEU A 174 -24.40 1.99 -2.47
CA LEU A 174 -23.12 2.25 -1.82
C LEU A 174 -22.12 1.19 -2.22
N VAL A 175 -21.07 1.61 -2.94
CA VAL A 175 -19.95 0.77 -3.29
C VAL A 175 -18.72 1.18 -2.47
N ALA A 176 -18.18 0.28 -1.67
CA ALA A 176 -17.01 0.54 -0.85
C ALA A 176 -15.86 -0.37 -1.25
N PHE A 177 -14.66 0.21 -1.41
CA PHE A 177 -13.43 -0.54 -1.64
C PHE A 177 -12.48 -0.36 -0.44
N ASP A 178 -12.30 -1.45 0.32
CA ASP A 178 -11.42 -1.55 1.48
C ASP A 178 -10.10 -2.24 1.11
N THR A 179 -8.99 -1.54 1.26
CA THR A 179 -7.63 -2.08 1.07
C THR A 179 -6.89 -2.33 2.40
N ASN A 180 -7.61 -2.31 3.52
CA ASN A 180 -7.05 -2.53 4.86
C ASN A 180 -7.59 -3.81 5.51
N TYR A 181 -8.18 -4.70 4.69
CA TYR A 181 -8.75 -5.93 5.18
C TYR A 181 -7.69 -6.86 5.75
N MET A 182 -7.92 -7.34 6.96
CA MET A 182 -7.10 -8.34 7.63
C MET A 182 -7.89 -9.61 7.83
N GLU A 183 -7.39 -10.72 7.30
CA GLU A 183 -7.94 -12.04 7.60
C GLU A 183 -7.07 -12.75 8.62
N PRO A 184 -7.53 -12.92 9.88
CA PRO A 184 -6.70 -13.46 10.95
C PRO A 184 -6.17 -14.87 10.68
N ALA A 185 -6.93 -15.71 9.97
CA ALA A 185 -6.52 -17.07 9.63
C ALA A 185 -5.38 -17.08 8.60
N ALA A 186 -5.51 -16.27 7.54
CA ALA A 186 -4.47 -16.12 6.53
C ALA A 186 -3.19 -15.54 7.12
N LEU A 187 -3.31 -14.51 7.97
CA LEU A 187 -2.18 -13.92 8.67
C LEU A 187 -1.44 -14.91 9.57
N ARG A 188 -2.17 -15.71 10.36
CA ARG A 188 -1.56 -16.76 11.19
C ARG A 188 -0.85 -17.82 10.34
N ALA A 189 -1.43 -18.21 9.21
CA ALA A 189 -0.81 -19.17 8.29
C ALA A 189 0.48 -18.60 7.70
N THR A 190 0.49 -17.33 7.31
CA THR A 190 1.69 -16.62 6.83
C THR A 190 2.76 -16.57 7.91
N LEU A 191 2.41 -16.13 9.14
CA LEU A 191 3.34 -16.10 10.27
C LEU A 191 3.95 -17.46 10.59
N LEU A 192 3.15 -18.53 10.57
CA LEU A 192 3.65 -19.88 10.81
C LEU A 192 4.62 -20.32 9.72
N ARG A 193 4.31 -20.02 8.45
CA ARG A 193 5.20 -20.33 7.32
C ARG A 193 6.51 -19.59 7.45
N GLU A 194 6.49 -18.31 7.75
CA GLU A 194 7.69 -17.48 7.94
C GLU A 194 8.53 -17.94 9.13
N ALA A 195 7.90 -18.27 10.25
CA ALA A 195 8.61 -18.82 11.41
C ALA A 195 9.34 -20.13 11.09
N VAL A 196 8.73 -21.01 10.27
CA VAL A 196 9.34 -22.24 9.78
C VAL A 196 10.51 -21.92 8.84
N GLU A 197 10.33 -20.99 7.92
CA GLU A 197 11.36 -20.57 6.96
C GLU A 197 12.55 -19.90 7.66
N GLN A 198 12.31 -19.01 8.62
CA GLN A 198 13.36 -18.38 9.44
C GLN A 198 14.13 -19.41 10.28
N SER A 199 13.44 -20.41 10.82
CA SER A 199 14.13 -21.48 11.57
C SER A 199 15.01 -22.34 10.66
N ALA A 200 14.55 -22.63 9.44
CA ALA A 200 15.34 -23.33 8.42
C ALA A 200 16.56 -22.50 7.97
N GLU A 201 16.39 -21.19 7.81
CA GLU A 201 17.47 -20.27 7.48
C GLU A 201 18.52 -20.20 8.59
N ARG A 202 18.11 -20.05 9.85
CA ARG A 202 19.01 -20.10 11.00
C ARG A 202 19.77 -21.42 11.08
N ALA A 203 19.10 -22.54 10.85
CA ALA A 203 19.71 -23.86 10.83
C ALA A 203 20.76 -23.98 9.68
N PHE A 204 20.43 -23.46 8.49
CA PHE A 204 21.36 -23.43 7.35
C PHE A 204 22.63 -22.61 7.66
N TYR A 205 22.49 -21.40 8.20
CA TYR A 205 23.65 -20.58 8.55
C TYR A 205 24.46 -21.17 9.70
N GLN A 206 23.82 -21.79 10.70
CA GLN A 206 24.53 -22.49 11.77
C GLN A 206 25.35 -23.66 11.21
N GLN A 207 24.74 -24.52 10.39
CA GLN A 207 25.46 -25.63 9.74
C GLN A 207 26.61 -25.16 8.85
N THR A 208 26.40 -24.07 8.11
CA THR A 208 27.44 -23.46 7.27
C THR A 208 28.60 -22.95 8.11
N ARG A 209 28.34 -22.36 9.26
CA ARG A 209 29.37 -21.89 10.22
C ARG A 209 30.16 -23.03 10.82
N GLU A 210 29.49 -24.14 11.16
CA GLU A 210 30.15 -25.36 11.66
C GLU A 210 31.07 -25.97 10.58
N GLN A 211 30.59 -26.09 9.34
CA GLN A 211 31.41 -26.57 8.22
C GLN A 211 32.62 -25.68 7.92
N ALA A 212 32.47 -24.36 8.03
CA ALA A 212 33.59 -23.44 7.89
C ALA A 212 34.62 -23.63 9.02
N ALA A 213 34.17 -23.85 10.25
CA ALA A 213 35.06 -24.12 11.39
C ALA A 213 35.82 -25.44 11.20
N ASP A 214 35.17 -26.48 10.68
CA ASP A 214 35.79 -27.78 10.37
C ASP A 214 36.87 -27.67 9.29
N ILE A 215 36.63 -26.89 8.22
CA ILE A 215 37.64 -26.62 7.18
C ILE A 215 38.86 -25.95 7.79
N ILE A 216 38.68 -25.01 8.71
CA ILE A 216 39.78 -24.32 9.40
C ILE A 216 40.52 -25.28 10.35
N ALA A 217 39.79 -26.11 11.08
CA ALA A 217 40.37 -27.10 11.99
C ALA A 217 41.21 -28.13 11.23
N ASP A 218 40.65 -28.68 10.14
CA ASP A 218 41.38 -29.61 9.25
C ASP A 218 42.66 -28.97 8.69
N PHE A 219 42.57 -27.76 8.21
CA PHE A 219 43.75 -27.03 7.71
C PHE A 219 44.83 -26.88 8.78
N LYS A 220 44.45 -26.67 10.04
CA LYS A 220 45.42 -26.52 11.16
C LYS A 220 45.99 -27.85 11.63
N SER A 221 45.22 -28.95 11.56
CA SER A 221 45.64 -30.27 12.08
C SER A 221 46.60 -31.02 11.16
N GLN A 222 46.52 -30.83 9.83
CA GLN A 222 47.29 -31.58 8.83
C GLN A 222 48.74 -31.08 8.71
N LYS A 223 49.49 -31.03 9.80
CA LYS A 223 50.89 -30.48 9.82
C LYS A 223 51.87 -31.28 8.98
N ASP A 224 51.61 -32.54 8.71
CA ASP A 224 52.48 -33.41 7.93
C ASP A 224 52.24 -33.38 6.43
N VAL A 225 51.21 -32.62 5.97
CA VAL A 225 50.88 -32.40 4.56
C VAL A 225 51.51 -31.09 4.07
N GLY A 226 52.01 -31.07 2.83
CA GLY A 226 52.59 -29.87 2.23
C GLY A 226 51.64 -28.68 2.23
N MET A 227 52.18 -27.48 2.46
CA MET A 227 51.36 -26.26 2.63
C MET A 227 50.49 -25.95 1.39
N LEU A 228 50.99 -26.22 0.18
CA LEU A 228 50.27 -26.04 -1.07
C LEU A 228 49.04 -26.97 -1.18
N ASP A 229 49.20 -28.25 -0.84
CA ASP A 229 48.13 -29.23 -0.91
C ASP A 229 47.01 -28.92 0.13
N ARG A 230 47.42 -28.46 1.30
CA ARG A 230 46.47 -28.00 2.35
C ARG A 230 45.68 -26.80 1.91
N LEU A 231 46.32 -25.81 1.29
CA LEU A 231 45.66 -24.61 0.76
C LEU A 231 44.69 -24.95 -0.37
N GLN A 232 45.10 -25.87 -1.27
CA GLN A 232 44.26 -26.29 -2.39
C GLN A 232 42.98 -27.06 -1.90
N THR A 233 43.14 -27.96 -0.94
CA THR A 233 42.04 -28.74 -0.37
C THR A 233 41.09 -27.86 0.43
N ALA A 234 41.59 -27.01 1.32
CA ALA A 234 40.76 -26.08 2.08
C ALA A 234 40.07 -25.03 1.19
N GLY A 235 40.78 -24.53 0.18
CA GLY A 235 40.26 -23.57 -0.81
C GLY A 235 39.12 -24.15 -1.63
N SER A 236 39.22 -25.38 -2.11
CA SER A 236 38.14 -26.05 -2.86
C SER A 236 36.87 -26.23 -2.01
N ARG A 237 37.03 -26.69 -0.79
CA ARG A 237 35.89 -26.85 0.16
C ARG A 237 35.27 -25.51 0.54
N ALA A 238 36.08 -24.47 0.71
CA ALA A 238 35.57 -23.12 1.00
C ALA A 238 34.82 -22.54 -0.19
N LEU A 239 35.28 -22.74 -1.43
CA LEU A 239 34.58 -22.29 -2.66
C LEU A 239 33.23 -22.99 -2.83
N GLU A 240 33.14 -24.29 -2.54
CA GLU A 240 31.88 -25.05 -2.57
C GLU A 240 30.88 -24.50 -1.53
N LEU A 241 31.38 -24.22 -0.32
CA LEU A 241 30.56 -23.63 0.74
C LEU A 241 30.03 -22.25 0.35
N VAL A 242 30.85 -21.39 -0.23
CA VAL A 242 30.45 -20.08 -0.76
C VAL A 242 29.41 -20.22 -1.89
N GLY A 243 29.57 -21.22 -2.76
CA GLY A 243 28.58 -21.54 -3.80
C GLY A 243 27.21 -21.87 -3.24
N ARG A 244 27.16 -22.73 -2.22
CA ARG A 244 25.92 -23.11 -1.53
C ARG A 244 25.26 -21.91 -0.85
N VAL A 245 26.01 -21.05 -0.18
CA VAL A 245 25.49 -19.83 0.45
C VAL A 245 24.91 -18.89 -0.61
N ARG A 246 25.59 -18.77 -1.75
CA ARG A 246 25.12 -17.90 -2.85
C ARG A 246 23.83 -18.43 -3.49
N GLU A 247 23.67 -19.73 -3.66
CA GLU A 247 22.44 -20.34 -4.16
C GLU A 247 21.29 -20.18 -3.15
N PHE A 248 21.55 -20.45 -1.88
CA PHE A 248 20.56 -20.27 -0.83
C PHE A 248 20.06 -18.81 -0.78
N ARG A 249 20.98 -17.84 -0.86
CA ARG A 249 20.66 -16.42 -0.85
C ARG A 249 19.82 -15.99 -2.06
N LYS A 250 20.08 -16.54 -3.25
CA LYS A 250 19.24 -16.27 -4.44
C LYS A 250 17.80 -16.74 -4.27
N VAL A 251 17.58 -17.83 -3.55
CA VAL A 251 16.24 -18.34 -3.25
C VAL A 251 15.57 -17.49 -2.17
N ALA A 252 16.32 -17.00 -1.17
CA ALA A 252 15.83 -16.13 -0.11
C ALA A 252 15.49 -14.72 -0.65
N ASP A 253 16.32 -14.13 -1.52
CA ASP A 253 16.11 -12.78 -2.08
C ASP A 253 14.89 -12.69 -3.02
N ASN A 254 14.30 -13.80 -3.45
CA ASN A 254 13.08 -13.85 -4.26
C ASN A 254 11.78 -13.95 -3.42
N ARG A 255 11.87 -13.80 -2.10
CA ARG A 255 10.73 -13.90 -1.19
C ARG A 255 10.19 -12.50 -0.89
N SER A 256 8.87 -12.36 -0.86
CA SER A 256 8.21 -11.18 -0.31
C SER A 256 8.35 -11.25 1.22
N ASP A 257 9.29 -10.51 1.77
CA ASP A 257 9.44 -10.37 3.22
C ASP A 257 8.29 -9.52 3.76
N VAL A 258 7.33 -10.17 4.41
CA VAL A 258 6.41 -9.46 5.31
C VAL A 258 7.18 -9.25 6.62
N ASP A 259 7.67 -8.03 6.83
CA ASP A 259 8.37 -7.66 8.06
C ASP A 259 7.38 -7.52 9.23
N PHE A 260 7.31 -8.51 10.09
CA PHE A 260 6.41 -8.55 11.24
C PHE A 260 6.96 -7.87 12.51
N GLY A 261 7.89 -6.95 12.40
CA GLY A 261 8.20 -6.11 13.54
C GLY A 261 9.60 -6.24 14.11
N ASP A 262 10.57 -6.58 13.28
CA ASP A 262 11.98 -6.58 13.69
C ASP A 262 12.56 -5.17 13.79
N THR A 263 11.87 -4.15 13.23
CA THR A 263 12.29 -2.76 13.30
C THR A 263 11.24 -1.86 13.94
N TYR A 264 11.68 -0.71 14.48
CA TYR A 264 10.79 0.30 15.05
C TYR A 264 9.75 0.79 14.01
N MET A 265 10.14 0.96 12.76
CA MET A 265 9.26 1.44 11.69
C MET A 265 8.22 0.39 11.30
N SER A 266 8.59 -0.89 11.23
CA SER A 266 7.64 -1.96 10.91
C SER A 266 6.59 -2.15 12.01
N ILE A 267 6.96 -1.97 13.28
CA ILE A 267 6.00 -1.98 14.39
C ILE A 267 5.00 -0.82 14.26
N ILE A 268 5.47 0.39 13.93
CA ILE A 268 4.60 1.56 13.73
C ILE A 268 3.65 1.33 12.56
N ASP A 269 4.16 0.91 11.40
CA ASP A 269 3.36 0.65 10.20
C ASP A 269 2.30 -0.42 10.47
N ARG A 270 2.69 -1.50 11.14
CA ARG A 270 1.78 -2.55 11.56
C ARG A 270 0.70 -2.05 12.52
N SER A 271 1.06 -1.18 13.46
CA SER A 271 0.10 -0.58 14.39
C SER A 271 -0.92 0.28 13.65
N PHE A 272 -0.50 1.09 12.68
CA PHE A 272 -1.42 1.84 11.82
C PHE A 272 -2.33 0.92 11.00
N SER A 273 -1.78 -0.16 10.44
CA SER A 273 -2.57 -1.12 9.67
C SER A 273 -3.67 -1.78 10.53
N ILE A 274 -3.36 -2.16 11.78
CA ILE A 274 -4.33 -2.70 12.73
C ILE A 274 -5.41 -1.65 13.06
N MET A 275 -5.03 -0.42 13.35
CA MET A 275 -5.97 0.67 13.64
C MET A 275 -6.89 0.94 12.44
N ASN A 276 -6.34 1.02 11.24
CA ASN A 276 -7.09 1.25 10.01
C ASN A 276 -8.09 0.12 9.74
N HIS A 277 -7.69 -1.13 9.95
CA HIS A 277 -8.60 -2.27 9.84
C HIS A 277 -9.78 -2.15 10.80
N HIS A 278 -9.51 -1.92 12.08
CA HIS A 278 -10.59 -1.80 13.09
C HIS A 278 -11.51 -0.62 12.81
N GLN A 279 -10.99 0.55 12.43
CA GLN A 279 -11.80 1.69 12.03
C GLN A 279 -12.68 1.35 10.81
N THR A 280 -12.11 0.66 9.81
CA THR A 280 -12.85 0.23 8.62
C THR A 280 -13.98 -0.72 8.98
N GLU A 281 -13.74 -1.74 9.81
CA GLU A 281 -14.78 -2.67 10.26
C GLU A 281 -15.89 -1.97 11.06
N MET A 282 -15.54 -1.00 11.91
CA MET A 282 -16.53 -0.18 12.60
C MET A 282 -17.37 0.66 11.62
N MET A 283 -16.74 1.24 10.60
CA MET A 283 -17.42 2.02 9.58
C MET A 283 -18.36 1.15 8.74
N LEU A 284 -17.91 -0.03 8.31
CA LEU A 284 -18.70 -1.01 7.56
C LEU A 284 -19.90 -1.52 8.37
N SER A 285 -19.75 -1.66 9.68
CA SER A 285 -20.85 -2.06 10.57
C SER A 285 -21.92 -1.00 10.70
N ASN A 286 -21.53 0.28 10.73
CA ASN A 286 -22.47 1.41 10.87
C ASN A 286 -23.06 1.87 9.53
N TYR A 287 -22.31 1.72 8.44
CA TYR A 287 -22.68 2.13 7.08
C TYR A 287 -22.41 0.98 6.11
N PRO A 288 -23.19 -0.11 6.18
CA PRO A 288 -22.98 -1.28 5.34
C PRO A 288 -23.17 -0.94 3.86
N PRO A 289 -22.17 -1.25 3.01
CA PRO A 289 -22.29 -1.03 1.56
C PRO A 289 -23.12 -2.12 0.90
N ASP A 290 -23.75 -1.77 -0.23
CA ASP A 290 -24.42 -2.73 -1.11
C ASP A 290 -23.41 -3.63 -1.83
N VAL A 291 -22.26 -3.05 -2.22
CA VAL A 291 -21.14 -3.76 -2.83
C VAL A 291 -19.88 -3.47 -2.03
N LEU A 292 -19.28 -4.51 -1.48
CA LEU A 292 -18.02 -4.43 -0.75
C LEU A 292 -16.92 -5.17 -1.50
N VAL A 293 -15.87 -4.43 -1.86
CA VAL A 293 -14.61 -4.98 -2.39
C VAL A 293 -13.57 -4.97 -1.28
N ARG A 294 -12.90 -6.09 -1.06
CA ARG A 294 -11.83 -6.22 -0.07
C ARG A 294 -10.53 -6.65 -0.71
N MET A 295 -9.47 -5.95 -0.39
CA MET A 295 -8.09 -6.29 -0.74
C MET A 295 -7.28 -6.45 0.54
N PRO A 296 -6.51 -7.55 0.70
CA PRO A 296 -5.69 -7.76 1.89
C PRO A 296 -4.66 -6.63 2.08
N PHE A 297 -4.47 -6.22 3.35
CA PHE A 297 -3.56 -5.12 3.69
C PHE A 297 -2.08 -5.46 3.43
N ASP A 298 -1.72 -6.75 3.45
CA ASP A 298 -0.37 -7.29 3.23
C ASP A 298 -0.01 -7.47 1.74
N ALA A 299 -0.97 -7.23 0.83
CA ALA A 299 -0.69 -7.16 -0.59
C ALA A 299 -0.15 -5.77 -0.96
N TYR A 300 0.99 -5.69 -1.64
CA TYR A 300 1.55 -4.42 -2.16
C TYR A 300 1.70 -3.31 -1.09
N GLY A 301 2.40 -3.62 0.00
CA GLY A 301 2.59 -2.69 1.12
C GLY A 301 3.74 -1.69 0.96
N ASP A 302 4.73 -2.00 0.12
CA ASP A 302 5.97 -1.25 0.03
C ASP A 302 5.90 -0.07 -0.96
N ILE A 303 6.69 0.96 -0.70
CA ILE A 303 6.83 2.11 -1.63
C ILE A 303 7.28 1.65 -3.03
N ALA A 304 8.11 0.60 -3.11
CA ALA A 304 8.54 0.02 -4.38
C ALA A 304 7.38 -0.54 -5.21
N ASP A 305 6.27 -0.90 -4.58
CA ASP A 305 5.09 -1.46 -5.27
C ASP A 305 4.36 -0.43 -6.15
N TYR A 306 4.61 0.87 -5.99
CA TYR A 306 4.15 1.86 -6.97
C TYR A 306 4.65 1.57 -8.38
N ALA A 307 5.79 0.87 -8.55
CA ALA A 307 6.28 0.42 -9.84
C ALA A 307 5.47 -0.77 -10.44
N LYS A 308 4.58 -1.38 -9.66
CA LYS A 308 3.65 -2.47 -10.09
C LYS A 308 2.26 -1.93 -10.40
N ALA A 309 2.13 -0.65 -10.72
CA ALA A 309 0.85 0.04 -10.86
C ALA A 309 -0.11 -0.65 -11.85
N ALA A 310 0.39 -1.16 -12.98
CA ALA A 310 -0.43 -1.86 -13.96
C ALA A 310 -1.03 -3.16 -13.39
N GLU A 311 -0.23 -3.94 -12.67
CA GLU A 311 -0.66 -5.19 -12.02
C GLU A 311 -1.71 -4.92 -10.93
N ILE A 312 -1.47 -3.90 -10.09
CA ILE A 312 -2.38 -3.53 -9.00
C ILE A 312 -3.72 -3.02 -9.55
N ALA A 313 -3.69 -2.22 -10.62
CA ALA A 313 -4.92 -1.74 -11.27
C ALA A 313 -5.75 -2.90 -11.83
N GLU A 314 -5.11 -3.89 -12.48
CA GLU A 314 -5.79 -5.06 -13.03
C GLU A 314 -6.36 -5.96 -11.92
N LEU A 315 -5.65 -6.14 -10.81
CA LEU A 315 -6.19 -6.82 -9.63
C LEU A 315 -7.44 -6.10 -9.11
N GLY A 316 -7.42 -4.77 -9.05
CA GLY A 316 -8.58 -3.97 -8.64
C GLY A 316 -9.79 -4.16 -9.56
N ARG A 317 -9.57 -4.26 -10.86
CA ARG A 317 -10.59 -4.61 -11.85
C ARG A 317 -11.21 -5.98 -11.55
N ALA A 318 -10.37 -6.99 -11.37
CA ALA A 318 -10.82 -8.36 -11.10
C ALA A 318 -11.63 -8.47 -9.81
N LEU A 319 -11.17 -7.83 -8.72
CA LEU A 319 -11.85 -7.81 -7.43
C LEU A 319 -13.22 -7.11 -7.51
N MET A 320 -13.31 -6.00 -8.26
CA MET A 320 -14.57 -5.30 -8.48
C MET A 320 -15.52 -6.15 -9.32
N ALA A 321 -15.03 -6.79 -10.38
CA ALA A 321 -15.84 -7.69 -11.22
C ALA A 321 -16.48 -8.79 -10.38
N GLU A 322 -15.71 -9.46 -9.53
CA GLU A 322 -16.22 -10.52 -8.65
C GLU A 322 -17.26 -10.00 -7.65
N ALA A 323 -17.04 -8.79 -7.08
CA ALA A 323 -17.98 -8.21 -6.15
C ALA A 323 -19.31 -7.83 -6.84
N LEU A 324 -19.24 -7.29 -8.06
CA LEU A 324 -20.42 -6.96 -8.86
C LEU A 324 -21.18 -8.21 -9.31
N ASP A 325 -20.48 -9.30 -9.70
CA ASP A 325 -21.13 -10.57 -10.03
C ASP A 325 -21.94 -11.10 -8.85
N ARG A 326 -21.38 -11.05 -7.64
CA ARG A 326 -22.11 -11.45 -6.42
C ARG A 326 -23.32 -10.56 -6.13
N TYR A 327 -23.21 -9.26 -6.36
CA TYR A 327 -24.30 -8.30 -6.16
C TYR A 327 -25.42 -8.51 -7.18
N GLU A 328 -25.06 -8.63 -8.47
CA GLU A 328 -25.99 -8.79 -9.57
C GLU A 328 -26.79 -10.12 -9.47
N GLN A 329 -26.12 -11.21 -9.05
CA GLN A 329 -26.78 -12.49 -8.78
C GLN A 329 -27.79 -12.45 -7.64
N LYS A 330 -27.58 -11.63 -6.62
CA LYS A 330 -28.53 -11.48 -5.50
C LYS A 330 -29.72 -10.61 -5.82
N THR A 331 -29.61 -9.79 -6.87
CA THR A 331 -30.62 -8.80 -7.23
C THR A 331 -31.52 -9.27 -8.38
N LEU A 332 -31.17 -10.39 -9.02
CA LEU A 332 -31.98 -11.13 -10.01
C LEU A 332 -32.93 -12.10 -9.30
#